data_f07cc6a677ef659aed0e52f19800b9bf
#
_entry.id   f07cc6a677ef659aed0e52f19800b9bf
#
_cell.length_a   1.000
_cell.length_b   1.000
_cell.length_c   1.000
_cell.angle_alpha   90.00
_cell.angle_beta   90.00
_cell.angle_gamma   90.00
#
_symmetry.space_group_name_H-M   'P 1'
#
loop_
_entity.id
_entity.type
_entity.pdbx_description
1 polymer ?
#
loop_
_entity_poly.entity_id
_entity_poly.type
_entity_poly.pdbx_seq_one_letter_code
_entity_poly.pdbx_strand_id
1 'polypeptide(L)' 'MIFRYFKVRHRDMVFLKFILEAYEGMNVMSTVDNVAGIIRIAIMEGFEADMDGLLAELGQQVAMEAVEWHDVPSF' A
#
# COMPACT_ATOMS: atom_id res chain seq x y z
N MET A 1 1.63 -13.06 6.51
CA MET A 1 1.61 -11.88 5.63
C MET A 1 0.31 -11.12 5.83
N ILE A 2 0.41 -9.82 6.02
CA ILE A 2 -0.74 -8.96 6.27
C ILE A 2 -0.89 -7.99 5.11
N PHE A 3 -2.12 -7.71 4.71
CA PHE A 3 -2.39 -6.80 3.59
C PHE A 3 -3.04 -5.52 4.08
N ARG A 4 -2.61 -4.38 3.52
CA ARG A 4 -3.23 -3.08 3.71
C ARG A 4 -3.61 -2.53 2.35
N TYR A 5 -4.79 -1.96 2.23
CA TYR A 5 -5.30 -1.43 0.97
C TYR A 5 -5.58 0.06 1.12
N PHE A 6 -5.14 0.83 0.14
CA PHE A 6 -5.34 2.28 0.13
C PHE A 6 -5.76 2.75 -1.24
N LYS A 7 -6.63 3.76 -1.24
CA LYS A 7 -6.93 4.50 -2.45
C LYS A 7 -6.00 5.70 -2.49
N VAL A 8 -5.27 5.87 -3.59
CA VAL A 8 -4.31 6.93 -3.78
C VAL A 8 -4.48 7.56 -5.15
N ARG A 9 -3.96 8.77 -5.34
CA ARG A 9 -3.95 9.40 -6.65
C ARG A 9 -2.89 8.75 -7.53
N HIS A 10 -3.18 8.65 -8.82
CA HIS A 10 -2.23 8.06 -9.77
C HIS A 10 -0.86 8.75 -9.71
N ARG A 11 -0.85 10.07 -9.59
CA ARG A 11 0.40 10.84 -9.51
C ARG A 11 1.26 10.49 -8.30
N ASP A 12 0.65 9.96 -7.25
CA ASP A 12 1.36 9.61 -6.02
C ASP A 12 1.84 8.16 -6.00
N MET A 13 1.37 7.33 -6.92
CA MET A 13 1.73 5.90 -6.96
C MET A 13 3.23 5.69 -7.15
N VAL A 14 3.83 6.43 -8.06
CA VAL A 14 5.27 6.31 -8.35
C VAL A 14 6.10 6.70 -7.13
N PHE A 15 5.70 7.76 -6.47
CA PHE A 15 6.37 8.22 -5.26
C PHE A 15 6.27 7.18 -4.14
N LEU A 16 5.07 6.65 -3.90
CA LEU A 16 4.85 5.62 -2.88
C LEU A 16 5.64 4.37 -3.18
N LYS A 17 5.63 3.94 -4.42
CA LYS A 17 6.40 2.76 -4.84
C LYS A 17 7.88 2.96 -4.59
N PHE A 18 8.41 4.12 -4.94
CA PHE A 18 9.80 4.46 -4.73
C PHE A 18 10.18 4.41 -3.26
N ILE A 19 9.36 5.03 -2.39
CA ILE A 19 9.63 5.06 -0.95
C ILE A 19 9.53 3.65 -0.35
N LEU A 20 8.49 2.89 -0.72
CA LEU A 20 8.27 1.57 -0.16
C LEU A 20 9.32 0.55 -0.62
N GLU A 21 9.88 0.73 -1.81
CA GLU A 21 10.97 -0.11 -2.30
C GLU A 21 12.25 0.05 -1.46
N ALA A 22 12.43 1.19 -0.81
CA ALA A 22 13.55 1.40 0.09
C ALA A 22 13.45 0.51 1.35
N TYR A 23 12.29 -0.02 1.62
CA TYR A 23 12.04 -0.93 2.74
C TYR A 23 11.84 -2.36 2.25
N GLU A 24 12.60 -2.74 1.24
CA GLU A 24 12.57 -4.07 0.66
C GLU A 24 12.82 -5.13 1.73
N GLY A 25 12.08 -6.23 1.66
CA GLY A 25 12.13 -7.25 2.68
C GLY A 25 11.09 -7.09 3.77
N MET A 26 10.53 -5.87 3.92
CA MET A 26 9.48 -5.58 4.91
C MET A 26 8.10 -5.54 4.27
N ASN A 27 8.03 -5.21 2.99
CA ASN A 27 6.76 -5.08 2.28
C ASN A 27 6.91 -5.28 0.77
N VAL A 28 5.76 -5.51 0.11
CA VAL A 28 5.64 -5.48 -1.34
C VAL A 28 4.39 -4.69 -1.69
N MET A 29 4.54 -3.67 -2.51
CA MET A 29 3.43 -2.87 -3.01
C MET A 29 2.98 -3.38 -4.37
N SER A 30 1.69 -3.51 -4.57
CA SER A 30 1.08 -3.88 -5.85
C SER A 30 -0.11 -2.98 -6.14
N THR A 31 -0.41 -2.76 -7.41
CA THR A 31 -1.63 -2.06 -7.82
C THR A 31 -2.70 -3.12 -8.08
N VAL A 32 -3.81 -3.05 -7.35
CA VAL A 32 -4.91 -4.01 -7.51
C VAL A 32 -6.04 -3.48 -8.38
N ASP A 33 -6.17 -2.15 -8.46
CA ASP A 33 -7.11 -1.51 -9.37
C ASP A 33 -6.50 -0.20 -9.85
N ASN A 34 -6.01 -0.22 -11.09
CA ASN A 34 -5.36 0.95 -11.66
C ASN A 34 -6.33 2.08 -11.98
N VAL A 35 -7.57 1.76 -12.31
CA VAL A 35 -8.58 2.76 -12.63
C VAL A 35 -9.03 3.51 -11.39
N ALA A 36 -9.33 2.78 -10.33
CA ALA A 36 -9.76 3.37 -9.06
C ALA A 36 -8.61 3.90 -8.22
N GLY A 37 -7.37 3.52 -8.55
CA GLY A 37 -6.20 3.95 -7.78
C GLY A 37 -6.03 3.18 -6.48
N ILE A 38 -6.36 1.89 -6.47
CA ILE A 38 -6.24 1.06 -5.28
C ILE A 38 -4.92 0.29 -5.29
N ILE A 39 -4.15 0.46 -4.23
CA ILE A 39 -2.91 -0.27 -4.04
C ILE A 39 -3.03 -1.24 -2.87
N ARG A 40 -2.26 -2.30 -2.93
CA ARG A 40 -2.13 -3.27 -1.86
C ARG A 40 -0.69 -3.27 -1.37
N ILE A 41 -0.53 -3.20 -0.06
CA ILE A 41 0.78 -3.31 0.57
C ILE A 41 0.78 -4.60 1.38
N ALA A 42 1.57 -5.56 0.92
CA ALA A 42 1.76 -6.83 1.62
C ALA A 42 2.88 -6.65 2.63
N ILE A 43 2.57 -6.80 3.90
CA ILE A 43 3.52 -6.60 4.99
C ILE A 43 4.05 -7.96 5.43
N MET A 44 5.37 -8.09 5.44
CA MET A 44 6.01 -9.31 5.87
C MET A 44 5.83 -9.53 7.37
N GLU A 45 5.79 -10.78 7.76
CA GLU A 45 5.63 -11.18 9.15
C GLU A 45 6.72 -10.55 10.03
N GLY A 46 6.32 -9.98 11.15
CA GLY A 46 7.24 -9.33 12.08
C GLY A 46 7.44 -7.83 11.85
N PHE A 47 6.96 -7.30 10.72
CA PHE A 47 7.16 -5.88 10.38
C PHE A 47 5.88 -5.05 10.41
N GLU A 48 4.80 -5.59 11.00
CA GLU A 48 3.51 -4.91 11.00
C GLU A 48 3.57 -3.54 11.67
N ALA A 49 4.13 -3.47 12.88
CA ALA A 49 4.22 -2.22 13.63
C ALA A 49 5.09 -1.19 12.90
N ASP A 50 6.23 -1.63 12.37
CA ASP A 50 7.14 -0.74 11.64
C ASP A 50 6.49 -0.19 10.38
N MET A 51 5.81 -1.05 9.63
CA MET A 51 5.16 -0.64 8.40
C MET A 51 3.95 0.26 8.66
N ASP A 52 3.15 -0.04 9.68
CA ASP A 52 2.01 0.81 10.02
C ASP A 52 2.47 2.20 10.47
N GLY A 53 3.59 2.28 11.17
CA GLY A 53 4.19 3.57 11.53
C GLY A 53 4.63 4.36 10.30
N LEU A 54 5.29 3.69 9.35
CA LEU A 54 5.71 4.32 8.10
C LEU A 54 4.51 4.78 7.28
N LEU A 55 3.49 3.95 7.17
CA LEU A 55 2.29 4.29 6.40
C LEU A 55 1.53 5.47 7.02
N ALA A 56 1.49 5.55 8.34
CA ALA A 56 0.88 6.70 9.03
C ALA A 56 1.64 7.99 8.72
N GLU A 57 2.95 7.91 8.67
CA GLU A 57 3.81 9.05 8.35
C GLU A 57 3.65 9.47 6.88
N LEU A 58 3.61 8.51 5.98
CA LEU A 58 3.37 8.78 4.56
C LEU A 58 2.00 9.40 4.33
N GLY A 59 1.01 9.00 5.10
CA GLY A 59 -0.34 9.55 5.03
C GLY A 59 -0.42 11.03 5.36
N GLN A 60 0.60 11.60 6.00
CA GLN A 60 0.69 13.02 6.26
C GLN A 60 1.23 13.80 5.06
N GLN A 61 1.91 13.12 4.16
CA GLN A 61 2.52 13.75 2.97
C GLN A 61 1.72 13.49 1.70
N VAL A 62 1.02 12.36 1.65
CA VAL A 62 0.28 11.89 0.49
C VAL A 62 -1.13 11.53 0.93
N ALA A 63 -2.12 11.88 0.13
CA ALA A 63 -3.49 11.49 0.41
C ALA A 63 -3.64 9.99 0.21
N MET A 64 -3.80 9.26 1.30
CA MET A 64 -3.98 7.81 1.32
C MET A 64 -5.24 7.49 2.10
N GLU A 65 -6.23 6.94 1.44
CA GLU A 65 -7.48 6.54 2.08
C GLU A 65 -7.48 5.04 2.29
N ALA A 66 -7.54 4.60 3.55
CA ALA A 66 -7.66 3.18 3.85
C ALA A 66 -9.00 2.67 3.35
N VAL A 67 -8.98 1.59 2.58
CA VAL A 67 -10.20 1.02 2.00
C VAL A 67 -10.26 -0.48 2.27
N GLU A 68 -11.44 -1.03 2.24
CA GLU A 68 -11.63 -2.47 2.21
C GLU A 68 -11.59 -2.93 0.77
N TRP A 69 -10.85 -3.97 0.52
CA TRP A 69 -10.74 -4.54 -0.82
C TRP A 69 -10.82 -6.05 -0.73
N HIS A 70 -11.67 -6.62 -1.55
CA HIS A 70 -11.82 -8.06 -1.63
C HIS A 70 -11.49 -8.51 -3.03
N ASP A 71 -10.46 -9.35 -3.17
CA ASP A 71 -10.16 -9.99 -4.43
C ASP A 71 -11.23 -11.02 -4.70
N VAL A 72 -12.22 -10.66 -5.50
CA VAL A 72 -13.26 -11.59 -5.89
C VAL A 72 -12.76 -12.34 -7.11
N PRO A 73 -12.66 -13.67 -7.04
CA PRO A 73 -12.26 -14.45 -8.22
C PRO A 73 -13.23 -14.15 -9.35
N SER A 74 -12.68 -13.84 -10.51
CA SER A 74 -13.47 -13.63 -11.72
C SER A 74 -13.79 -14.99 -12.32
N PHE A 75 -15.02 -15.29 -12.44
CA PHE A 75 -15.47 -16.55 -13.07
C PHE A 75 -15.90 -16.34 -14.49
#